data_9bbc1e7953d1fc6b8e5a4f501f48a09b
#
_entry.id   9bbc1e7953d1fc6b8e5a4f501f48a09b
#
_cell.length_a   1.000
_cell.length_b   1.000
_cell.length_c   1.000
_cell.angle_alpha   90.00
_cell.angle_beta   90.00
_cell.angle_gamma   90.00
#
_symmetry.space_group_name_H-M   'P 1'
#
loop_
_entity.id
_entity.type
_entity.pdbx_description
1 polymer ?
#
loop_
_entity_poly.entity_id
_entity_poly.type
_entity_poly.pdbx_seq_one_letter_code
_entity_poly.pdbx_strand_id
1 'polypeptide(L)'
;MALKYKLPTGPPVTNRCNYCDHAFQMGGPFWIAPIHDHTFVRQLLQSLENANNNDKKFGTFDRIIGMLSVVEEELENTPFYYSQDRLCAMIKVGSGKMTQFRSALLNAGYSVSLSHACKLALKTNAPNDFIWSMMRAWEKLNPVNKDKLDKNSIASKILENQKIPAYENISFEIHPDSNPASRISSLKRFQINPAPNWGPKMKAHTTQKQMNEKRDRNQGKTKRKHCAEKDNPQQGEPTLSKRTELQCTE
;
A
#
# COMPACT_ATOMS: atom_id res chain seq x y z
N MET A 1 -34.00 0.54 -36.47
CA MET A 1 -33.03 1.63 -36.19
C MET A 1 -31.65 0.98 -35.99
N ALA A 2 -30.68 1.24 -36.87
CA ALA A 2 -29.37 0.66 -36.71
C ALA A 2 -28.56 1.47 -35.67
N LEU A 3 -28.04 0.81 -34.62
CA LEU A 3 -27.15 1.39 -33.63
C LEU A 3 -25.83 1.80 -34.32
N LYS A 4 -25.57 3.11 -34.38
CA LYS A 4 -24.28 3.63 -34.85
C LYS A 4 -23.38 3.86 -33.65
N TYR A 5 -22.28 3.12 -33.58
CA TYR A 5 -21.25 3.35 -32.61
C TYR A 5 -20.28 4.42 -33.12
N LYS A 6 -19.99 5.42 -32.30
CA LYS A 6 -18.90 6.38 -32.55
C LYS A 6 -17.74 6.00 -31.65
N LEU A 7 -16.54 6.07 -32.19
CA LEU A 7 -15.34 5.99 -31.36
C LEU A 7 -15.37 7.15 -30.35
N PRO A 8 -15.18 6.88 -29.05
CA PRO A 8 -15.12 7.95 -28.06
C PRO A 8 -13.95 8.86 -28.38
N THR A 9 -14.19 10.15 -28.39
CA THR A 9 -13.13 11.15 -28.32
C THR A 9 -12.40 10.97 -26.98
N GLY A 10 -11.08 11.07 -26.99
CA GLY A 10 -10.29 10.98 -25.77
C GLY A 10 -10.78 11.96 -24.69
N PRO A 11 -10.50 11.69 -23.41
CA PRO A 11 -10.92 12.56 -22.34
C PRO A 11 -10.35 13.97 -22.56
N PRO A 12 -11.08 15.04 -22.19
CA PRO A 12 -10.62 16.42 -22.31
C PRO A 12 -9.59 16.75 -21.24
N VAL A 13 -8.48 16.04 -21.23
CA VAL A 13 -7.36 16.20 -20.30
C VAL A 13 -6.14 16.67 -21.06
N THR A 14 -5.31 17.46 -20.38
CA THR A 14 -3.99 17.82 -20.88
C THR A 14 -3.12 16.57 -21.03
N ASN A 15 -2.11 16.61 -21.87
CA ASN A 15 -1.22 15.47 -22.06
C ASN A 15 -0.39 15.11 -20.80
N ARG A 16 -0.33 16.03 -19.83
CA ARG A 16 0.54 15.91 -18.65
C ARG A 16 -0.18 16.30 -17.36
N CYS A 17 0.19 15.62 -16.29
CA CYS A 17 -0.33 15.85 -14.95
C CYS A 17 0.12 17.23 -14.41
N ASN A 18 -0.80 18.02 -13.88
CA ASN A 18 -0.51 19.33 -13.30
C ASN A 18 0.39 19.28 -12.06
N TYR A 19 0.46 18.12 -11.38
CA TYR A 19 1.24 17.94 -10.14
C TYR A 19 2.67 17.47 -10.40
N CYS A 20 2.83 16.46 -11.25
CA CYS A 20 4.12 15.78 -11.44
C CYS A 20 4.65 15.83 -12.88
N ASP A 21 3.92 16.48 -13.79
CA ASP A 21 4.28 16.61 -15.22
C ASP A 21 4.49 15.26 -15.94
N HIS A 22 3.94 14.17 -15.40
CA HIS A 22 3.93 12.87 -16.08
C HIS A 22 2.77 12.76 -17.06
N ALA A 23 2.93 11.95 -18.10
CA ALA A 23 1.86 11.63 -19.01
C ALA A 23 0.74 10.86 -18.28
N PHE A 24 -0.51 11.18 -18.60
CA PHE A 24 -1.64 10.43 -18.09
C PHE A 24 -1.70 9.05 -18.73
N GLN A 25 -2.08 8.07 -17.93
CA GLN A 25 -2.40 6.74 -18.39
C GLN A 25 -3.92 6.58 -18.37
N MET A 26 -4.47 6.09 -19.47
CA MET A 26 -5.89 5.80 -19.54
C MET A 26 -6.15 4.39 -19.04
N GLY A 27 -7.12 4.25 -18.15
CA GLY A 27 -7.57 2.95 -17.63
C GLY A 27 -9.08 2.92 -17.54
N GLY A 28 -9.63 1.73 -17.46
CA GLY A 28 -11.06 1.54 -17.33
C GLY A 28 -11.66 0.68 -18.43
N PRO A 29 -12.99 0.56 -18.46
CA PRO A 29 -13.98 1.29 -17.65
C PRO A 29 -13.94 0.87 -16.17
N PHE A 30 -14.33 1.80 -15.26
CA PHE A 30 -14.46 1.56 -13.83
C PHE A 30 -15.89 1.78 -13.37
N TRP A 31 -16.32 1.00 -12.37
CA TRP A 31 -17.56 1.25 -11.67
C TRP A 31 -17.37 2.39 -10.68
N ILE A 32 -18.19 3.44 -10.77
CA ILE A 32 -18.07 4.64 -9.91
C ILE A 32 -19.27 4.84 -8.99
N ALA A 33 -20.36 4.09 -9.19
CA ALA A 33 -21.50 4.11 -8.28
C ALA A 33 -21.18 3.33 -6.98
N PRO A 34 -21.97 3.51 -5.90
CA PRO A 34 -21.82 2.74 -4.67
C PRO A 34 -21.77 1.25 -4.94
N ILE A 35 -20.87 0.54 -4.26
CA ILE A 35 -20.65 -0.91 -4.41
C ILE A 35 -21.17 -1.68 -3.19
N HIS A 36 -21.56 -0.98 -2.13
CA HIS A 36 -22.08 -1.56 -0.91
C HIS A 36 -23.51 -1.07 -0.64
N ASP A 37 -24.35 -1.99 -0.18
CA ASP A 37 -25.60 -1.68 0.46
C ASP A 37 -25.41 -1.70 1.97
N HIS A 38 -25.20 -0.54 2.58
CA HIS A 38 -24.97 -0.41 4.02
C HIS A 38 -26.14 -0.93 4.85
N THR A 39 -27.38 -0.83 4.35
CA THR A 39 -28.56 -1.36 5.06
C THR A 39 -28.45 -2.89 5.16
N PHE A 40 -28.14 -3.54 4.06
CA PHE A 40 -27.93 -4.98 4.03
C PHE A 40 -26.73 -5.41 4.88
N VAL A 41 -25.62 -4.68 4.83
CA VAL A 41 -24.44 -4.97 5.66
C VAL A 41 -24.75 -4.90 7.14
N ARG A 42 -25.52 -3.89 7.60
CA ARG A 42 -25.97 -3.78 9.01
C ARG A 42 -26.85 -4.96 9.41
N GLN A 43 -27.79 -5.35 8.57
CA GLN A 43 -28.64 -6.52 8.82
C GLN A 43 -27.83 -7.80 8.95
N LEU A 44 -26.81 -7.98 8.11
CA LEU A 44 -25.87 -9.10 8.21
C LEU A 44 -25.09 -9.08 9.51
N LEU A 45 -24.55 -7.94 9.91
CA LEU A 45 -23.81 -7.80 11.18
C LEU A 45 -24.71 -8.15 12.38
N GLN A 46 -25.92 -7.62 12.43
CA GLN A 46 -26.90 -7.95 13.48
C GLN A 46 -27.24 -9.45 13.51
N SER A 47 -27.44 -10.05 12.35
CA SER A 47 -27.72 -11.48 12.23
C SER A 47 -26.55 -12.34 12.74
N LEU A 48 -25.31 -11.91 12.45
CA LEU A 48 -24.10 -12.58 12.92
C LEU A 48 -23.90 -12.42 14.43
N GLU A 49 -24.18 -11.26 14.99
CA GLU A 49 -24.16 -11.03 16.44
C GLU A 49 -25.15 -11.92 17.17
N ASN A 50 -26.38 -12.03 16.66
CA ASN A 50 -27.39 -12.94 17.19
C ASN A 50 -26.99 -14.40 17.07
N ALA A 51 -26.34 -14.80 15.96
CA ALA A 51 -25.84 -16.16 15.73
C ALA A 51 -24.62 -16.49 16.62
N ASN A 52 -23.88 -15.49 17.09
CA ASN A 52 -22.75 -15.70 17.99
C ASN A 52 -23.17 -16.30 19.34
N ASN A 53 -24.42 -16.10 19.73
CA ASN A 53 -25.02 -16.66 20.96
C ASN A 53 -25.44 -18.13 20.79
N ASN A 54 -25.40 -18.69 19.58
CA ASN A 54 -25.71 -20.06 19.26
C ASN A 54 -24.42 -20.85 18.97
N ASP A 55 -24.36 -22.13 19.37
CA ASP A 55 -23.17 -23.01 19.27
C ASP A 55 -22.63 -23.28 17.84
N LYS A 56 -23.35 -22.85 16.82
CA LYS A 56 -22.96 -23.03 15.41
C LYS A 56 -22.24 -21.81 14.85
N LYS A 57 -20.96 -21.68 15.17
CA LYS A 57 -20.11 -20.63 14.56
C LYS A 57 -19.48 -21.11 13.25
N PHE A 58 -19.48 -20.23 12.24
CA PHE A 58 -18.65 -20.46 11.06
C PHE A 58 -17.17 -20.40 11.43
N GLY A 59 -16.31 -21.23 10.84
CA GLY A 59 -14.89 -21.25 11.13
C GLY A 59 -14.15 -19.92 10.85
N THR A 60 -14.75 -19.03 10.05
CA THR A 60 -14.21 -17.70 9.71
C THR A 60 -15.02 -16.54 10.30
N PHE A 61 -15.81 -16.81 11.33
CA PHE A 61 -16.78 -15.88 11.91
C PHE A 61 -16.19 -14.51 12.25
N ASP A 62 -15.14 -14.44 13.07
CA ASP A 62 -14.47 -13.20 13.47
C ASP A 62 -13.97 -12.37 12.27
N ARG A 63 -13.65 -13.04 11.19
CA ARG A 63 -13.12 -12.48 9.97
C ARG A 63 -14.23 -11.88 9.12
N ILE A 64 -15.39 -12.55 9.07
CA ILE A 64 -16.57 -12.03 8.39
C ILE A 64 -17.03 -10.76 9.10
N ILE A 65 -17.17 -10.77 10.43
CA ILE A 65 -17.52 -9.59 11.21
C ILE A 65 -16.52 -8.47 10.99
N GLY A 66 -15.22 -8.75 11.12
CA GLY A 66 -14.19 -7.73 10.93
C GLY A 66 -14.18 -7.10 9.55
N MET A 67 -14.42 -7.88 8.50
CA MET A 67 -14.51 -7.36 7.13
C MET A 67 -15.78 -6.55 6.89
N LEU A 68 -16.94 -7.05 7.34
CA LEU A 68 -18.21 -6.34 7.22
C LEU A 68 -18.20 -5.03 8.00
N SER A 69 -17.55 -4.98 9.17
CA SER A 69 -17.38 -3.74 9.93
C SER A 69 -16.55 -2.70 9.18
N VAL A 70 -15.51 -3.11 8.45
CA VAL A 70 -14.76 -2.19 7.58
C VAL A 70 -15.63 -1.69 6.42
N VAL A 71 -16.45 -2.56 5.83
CA VAL A 71 -17.40 -2.16 4.77
C VAL A 71 -18.43 -1.17 5.28
N GLU A 72 -18.93 -1.36 6.50
CA GLU A 72 -19.90 -0.46 7.14
C GLU A 72 -19.29 0.93 7.42
N GLU A 73 -18.02 0.99 7.80
CA GLU A 73 -17.27 2.22 8.05
C GLU A 73 -16.82 2.93 6.76
N GLU A 74 -16.94 2.28 5.60
CA GLU A 74 -16.40 2.77 4.33
C GLU A 74 -17.28 3.88 3.74
N LEU A 75 -16.67 4.97 3.23
CA LEU A 75 -17.39 6.06 2.57
C LEU A 75 -18.09 5.56 1.31
N GLU A 76 -19.41 5.79 1.24
CA GLU A 76 -20.27 5.29 0.19
C GLU A 76 -20.01 5.96 -1.18
N ASN A 77 -19.96 7.29 -1.18
CA ASN A 77 -19.89 8.08 -2.41
C ASN A 77 -18.45 8.39 -2.87
N THR A 78 -17.49 7.59 -2.43
CA THR A 78 -16.07 7.74 -2.81
C THR A 78 -15.61 6.47 -3.51
N PRO A 79 -15.58 6.42 -4.86
CA PRO A 79 -15.33 5.18 -5.60
C PRO A 79 -13.88 4.67 -5.47
N PHE A 80 -12.92 5.58 -5.29
CA PHE A 80 -11.50 5.24 -5.26
C PHE A 80 -10.87 5.56 -3.90
N TYR A 81 -9.63 5.09 -3.70
CA TYR A 81 -8.85 5.35 -2.51
C TYR A 81 -7.39 5.67 -2.86
N TYR A 82 -6.72 6.37 -1.99
CA TYR A 82 -5.28 6.53 -2.03
C TYR A 82 -4.61 5.44 -1.20
N SER A 83 -3.46 4.95 -1.65
CA SER A 83 -2.63 4.03 -0.88
C SER A 83 -1.54 4.85 -0.18
N GLN A 84 -1.53 4.87 1.15
CA GLN A 84 -0.62 5.70 1.94
C GLN A 84 0.84 5.44 1.61
N ASP A 85 1.21 4.16 1.52
CA ASP A 85 2.57 3.74 1.18
C ASP A 85 2.99 4.22 -0.22
N ARG A 86 2.07 4.21 -1.18
CA ARG A 86 2.34 4.73 -2.54
C ARG A 86 2.48 6.24 -2.56
N LEU A 87 1.64 6.98 -1.82
CA LEU A 87 1.79 8.43 -1.69
C LEU A 87 3.17 8.79 -1.10
N CYS A 88 3.55 8.12 -0.01
CA CYS A 88 4.86 8.32 0.60
C CYS A 88 6.01 7.93 -0.33
N ALA A 89 5.90 6.82 -1.04
CA ALA A 89 6.90 6.37 -2.00
C ALA A 89 7.07 7.33 -3.19
N MET A 90 5.99 7.95 -3.66
CA MET A 90 6.04 8.91 -4.77
C MET A 90 6.90 10.13 -4.46
N ILE A 91 6.85 10.64 -3.23
CA ILE A 91 7.67 11.79 -2.80
C ILE A 91 8.90 11.38 -1.97
N LYS A 92 9.17 10.06 -1.86
CA LYS A 92 10.35 9.49 -1.18
C LYS A 92 10.44 9.78 0.32
N VAL A 93 9.31 10.03 0.99
CA VAL A 93 9.25 10.23 2.44
C VAL A 93 9.00 8.94 3.18
N GLY A 94 9.39 8.89 4.45
CA GLY A 94 9.04 7.80 5.36
C GLY A 94 7.53 7.72 5.62
N SER A 95 7.00 6.49 5.67
CA SER A 95 5.59 6.27 6.02
C SER A 95 5.36 6.56 7.50
N GLY A 96 4.41 7.44 7.80
CA GLY A 96 3.90 7.67 9.14
C GLY A 96 2.81 6.68 9.55
N LYS A 97 2.28 6.86 10.75
CA LYS A 97 1.12 6.10 11.20
C LYS A 97 -0.13 6.50 10.40
N MET A 98 -0.94 5.52 10.00
CA MET A 98 -2.21 5.76 9.30
C MET A 98 -3.11 6.75 10.05
N THR A 99 -3.11 6.71 11.39
CA THR A 99 -3.88 7.63 12.24
C THR A 99 -3.48 9.09 12.05
N GLN A 100 -2.22 9.41 11.77
CA GLN A 100 -1.75 10.77 11.52
C GLN A 100 -2.31 11.32 10.19
N PHE A 101 -2.28 10.53 9.14
CA PHE A 101 -2.84 10.92 7.83
C PHE A 101 -4.36 11.07 7.90
N ARG A 102 -5.04 10.16 8.62
CA ARG A 102 -6.48 10.28 8.87
C ARG A 102 -6.80 11.55 9.67
N SER A 103 -6.00 11.83 10.71
CA SER A 103 -6.17 13.04 11.51
C SER A 103 -6.01 14.29 10.67
N ALA A 104 -5.02 14.35 9.78
CA ALA A 104 -4.81 15.53 8.94
C ALA A 104 -6.01 15.82 8.02
N LEU A 105 -6.69 14.77 7.53
CA LEU A 105 -7.91 14.91 6.75
C LEU A 105 -9.09 15.36 7.61
N LEU A 106 -9.29 14.75 8.78
CA LEU A 106 -10.36 15.09 9.72
C LEU A 106 -10.22 16.49 10.29
N ASN A 107 -9.00 16.89 10.72
CA ASN A 107 -8.71 18.23 11.23
C ASN A 107 -8.99 19.31 10.18
N ALA A 108 -8.84 18.99 8.90
CA ALA A 108 -9.18 19.89 7.80
C ALA A 108 -10.67 19.85 7.40
N GLY A 109 -11.50 19.06 8.09
CA GLY A 109 -12.94 18.96 7.86
C GLY A 109 -13.34 17.98 6.75
N TYR A 110 -12.44 17.16 6.24
CA TYR A 110 -12.77 16.14 5.24
C TYR A 110 -13.19 14.82 5.90
N SER A 111 -14.08 14.11 5.24
CA SER A 111 -14.44 12.75 5.61
C SER A 111 -13.34 11.78 5.21
N VAL A 112 -13.08 10.77 6.04
CA VAL A 112 -12.07 9.75 5.76
C VAL A 112 -12.51 8.39 6.28
N SER A 113 -12.30 7.36 5.48
CA SER A 113 -12.45 5.95 5.89
C SER A 113 -11.29 5.09 5.41
N LEU A 114 -11.25 3.87 5.89
CA LEU A 114 -10.45 2.81 5.29
C LEU A 114 -11.21 2.23 4.10
N SER A 115 -10.59 1.30 3.38
CA SER A 115 -11.27 0.47 2.41
C SER A 115 -11.08 -1.01 2.75
N HIS A 116 -12.10 -1.82 2.50
CA HIS A 116 -12.02 -3.29 2.64
C HIS A 116 -10.99 -3.90 1.67
N ALA A 117 -10.74 -3.25 0.55
CA ALA A 117 -9.87 -3.76 -0.52
C ALA A 117 -8.37 -3.67 -0.18
N CYS A 118 -7.96 -2.69 0.65
CA CYS A 118 -6.55 -2.45 0.93
C CYS A 118 -6.33 -1.96 2.36
N LYS A 119 -5.39 -2.59 3.07
CA LYS A 119 -5.06 -2.27 4.48
C LYS A 119 -4.55 -0.83 4.67
N LEU A 120 -3.86 -0.29 3.67
CA LEU A 120 -3.25 1.05 3.69
C LEU A 120 -4.06 2.06 2.87
N ALA A 121 -5.32 1.74 2.60
CA ALA A 121 -6.22 2.63 1.87
C ALA A 121 -6.69 3.80 2.72
N LEU A 122 -6.76 4.96 2.07
CA LEU A 122 -7.40 6.17 2.55
C LEU A 122 -8.48 6.57 1.54
N LYS A 123 -9.73 6.34 1.86
CA LYS A 123 -10.87 6.90 1.11
C LYS A 123 -11.21 8.25 1.72
N THR A 124 -11.37 9.26 0.91
CA THR A 124 -11.69 10.62 1.36
C THR A 124 -12.35 11.41 0.25
N ASN A 125 -13.16 12.38 0.63
CA ASN A 125 -13.73 13.38 -0.26
C ASN A 125 -12.82 14.61 -0.46
N ALA A 126 -11.61 14.59 0.12
CA ALA A 126 -10.64 15.67 -0.05
C ALA A 126 -10.18 15.78 -1.53
N PRO A 127 -10.03 16.98 -2.06
CA PRO A 127 -9.52 17.18 -3.42
C PRO A 127 -8.04 16.78 -3.52
N ASN A 128 -7.60 16.45 -4.74
CA ASN A 128 -6.21 16.07 -5.00
C ASN A 128 -5.20 17.15 -4.56
N ASP A 129 -5.56 18.41 -4.69
CA ASP A 129 -4.73 19.55 -4.24
C ASP A 129 -4.44 19.48 -2.74
N PHE A 130 -5.46 19.17 -1.94
CA PHE A 130 -5.28 18.98 -0.50
C PHE A 130 -4.40 17.78 -0.19
N ILE A 131 -4.61 16.66 -0.88
CA ILE A 131 -3.78 15.45 -0.68
C ILE A 131 -2.30 15.76 -0.92
N TRP A 132 -1.96 16.43 -2.01
CA TRP A 132 -0.56 16.77 -2.30
C TRP A 132 -0.02 17.85 -1.35
N SER A 133 -0.84 18.80 -0.93
CA SER A 133 -0.46 19.78 0.10
C SER A 133 -0.18 19.09 1.44
N MET A 134 -1.02 18.14 1.85
CA MET A 134 -0.82 17.30 3.04
C MET A 134 0.49 16.51 2.93
N MET A 135 0.78 15.91 1.78
CA MET A 135 2.02 15.16 1.58
C MET A 135 3.26 16.07 1.65
N ARG A 136 3.18 17.30 1.15
CA ARG A 136 4.26 18.31 1.28
C ARG A 136 4.42 18.77 2.73
N ALA A 137 3.33 18.92 3.48
CA ALA A 137 3.40 19.22 4.90
C ALA A 137 4.03 18.05 5.69
N TRP A 138 3.74 16.80 5.30
CA TRP A 138 4.38 15.63 5.88
C TRP A 138 5.88 15.57 5.58
N GLU A 139 6.30 15.96 4.36
CA GLU A 139 7.73 16.03 3.99
C GLU A 139 8.47 17.07 4.84
N LYS A 140 7.86 18.21 5.16
CA LYS A 140 8.47 19.22 6.05
C LYS A 140 8.74 18.67 7.46
N LEU A 141 7.87 17.78 7.97
CA LEU A 141 8.07 17.12 9.26
C LEU A 141 9.08 15.97 9.18
N ASN A 142 9.21 15.36 8.00
CA ASN A 142 10.09 14.20 7.75
C ASN A 142 10.92 14.48 6.49
N PRO A 143 11.93 15.39 6.58
CA PRO A 143 12.63 15.87 5.41
C PRO A 143 13.33 14.78 4.61
N VAL A 144 13.19 14.85 3.28
CA VAL A 144 13.95 14.00 2.35
C VAL A 144 15.30 14.63 2.04
N ASN A 145 16.30 13.81 1.81
CA ASN A 145 17.56 14.30 1.29
C ASN A 145 17.39 14.72 -0.18
N LYS A 146 17.22 16.04 -0.39
CA LYS A 146 16.97 16.62 -1.71
C LYS A 146 18.16 16.50 -2.66
N ASP A 147 19.39 16.41 -2.14
CA ASP A 147 20.60 16.25 -2.96
C ASP A 147 20.65 14.90 -3.67
N LYS A 148 19.95 13.89 -3.12
CA LYS A 148 19.82 12.55 -3.71
C LYS A 148 18.61 12.39 -4.63
N LEU A 149 17.76 13.43 -4.74
CA LEU A 149 16.62 13.40 -5.65
C LEU A 149 17.05 13.90 -7.03
N ASP A 150 16.73 13.10 -8.05
CA ASP A 150 16.83 13.57 -9.42
C ASP A 150 15.85 14.74 -9.64
N LYS A 151 16.34 15.86 -10.17
CA LYS A 151 15.55 17.07 -10.47
C LYS A 151 14.34 16.78 -11.39
N ASN A 152 14.45 15.78 -12.25
CA ASN A 152 13.35 15.36 -13.14
C ASN A 152 12.44 14.30 -12.53
N SER A 153 12.68 13.87 -11.30
CA SER A 153 11.85 12.86 -10.62
C SER A 153 10.46 13.38 -10.30
N ILE A 154 9.51 12.47 -10.18
CA ILE A 154 8.15 12.78 -9.72
C ILE A 154 8.19 13.48 -8.36
N ALA A 155 9.06 13.01 -7.45
CA ALA A 155 9.21 13.58 -6.12
C ALA A 155 9.62 15.06 -6.16
N SER A 156 10.69 15.42 -6.90
CA SER A 156 11.13 16.82 -7.02
C SER A 156 10.04 17.69 -7.62
N LYS A 157 9.40 17.21 -8.69
CA LYS A 157 8.33 17.96 -9.35
C LYS A 157 7.14 18.25 -8.43
N ILE A 158 6.70 17.28 -7.61
CA ILE A 158 5.61 17.51 -6.65
C ILE A 158 6.04 18.43 -5.51
N LEU A 159 7.23 18.23 -4.96
CA LEU A 159 7.71 19.02 -3.83
C LEU A 159 7.97 20.48 -4.18
N GLU A 160 8.42 20.75 -5.40
CA GLU A 160 8.75 22.10 -5.90
C GLU A 160 7.57 22.79 -6.61
N ASN A 161 6.46 22.08 -6.85
CA ASN A 161 5.34 22.59 -7.63
C ASN A 161 4.60 23.73 -6.90
N GLN A 162 4.77 24.94 -7.39
CA GLN A 162 4.09 26.14 -6.84
C GLN A 162 2.59 26.20 -7.16
N LYS A 163 2.10 25.39 -8.11
CA LYS A 163 0.68 25.32 -8.47
C LYS A 163 -0.17 24.57 -7.44
N ILE A 164 0.46 23.79 -6.57
CA ILE A 164 -0.24 23.12 -5.47
C ILE A 164 -0.55 24.16 -4.40
N PRO A 165 -1.82 24.42 -4.09
CA PRO A 165 -2.20 25.41 -3.09
C PRO A 165 -1.60 25.07 -1.73
N ALA A 166 -1.17 26.07 -1.00
CA ALA A 166 -0.79 25.90 0.40
C ALA A 166 -2.05 25.97 1.27
N TYR A 167 -2.35 24.88 1.98
CA TYR A 167 -3.42 24.85 2.97
C TYR A 167 -2.81 25.07 4.36
N GLU A 168 -3.36 26.04 5.09
CA GLU A 168 -2.86 26.41 6.43
C GLU A 168 -3.40 25.46 7.54
N ASN A 169 -4.51 24.81 7.30
CA ASN A 169 -5.21 23.96 8.25
C ASN A 169 -4.78 22.48 8.28
N ILE A 170 -3.53 22.20 7.86
CA ILE A 170 -3.00 20.83 7.89
C ILE A 170 -2.33 20.59 9.25
N SER A 171 -2.99 19.83 10.11
CA SER A 171 -2.45 19.37 11.39
C SER A 171 -2.44 17.83 11.45
N PHE A 172 -1.31 17.25 11.82
CA PHE A 172 -1.16 15.81 12.06
C PHE A 172 -1.39 15.41 13.53
N GLU A 173 -1.89 16.33 14.35
CA GLU A 173 -2.34 16.04 15.70
C GLU A 173 -3.47 15.03 15.66
N ILE A 174 -3.45 14.09 16.62
CA ILE A 174 -4.38 12.96 16.59
C ILE A 174 -5.81 13.44 16.84
N HIS A 175 -6.64 13.29 15.82
CA HIS A 175 -8.08 13.53 15.92
C HIS A 175 -8.77 12.37 16.66
N PRO A 176 -9.77 12.60 17.52
CA PRO A 176 -10.49 11.54 18.22
C PRO A 176 -11.01 10.44 17.30
N ASP A 177 -11.60 10.81 16.17
CA ASP A 177 -12.19 9.88 15.19
C ASP A 177 -11.17 9.28 14.19
N SER A 178 -9.87 9.54 14.39
CA SER A 178 -8.84 8.99 13.50
C SER A 178 -8.72 7.48 13.60
N ASN A 179 -9.18 6.88 14.69
CA ASN A 179 -9.17 5.45 14.91
C ASN A 179 -10.58 4.87 14.70
N PRO A 180 -10.82 4.05 13.67
CA PRO A 180 -12.15 3.53 13.38
C PRO A 180 -12.62 2.53 14.46
N ALA A 181 -13.94 2.42 14.67
CA ALA A 181 -14.55 1.59 15.70
C ALA A 181 -14.13 0.12 15.59
N SER A 182 -14.04 -0.41 14.36
CA SER A 182 -13.57 -1.78 14.10
C SER A 182 -12.13 -2.03 14.55
N ARG A 183 -11.29 -0.99 14.60
CA ARG A 183 -9.93 -1.07 15.13
C ARG A 183 -9.91 -0.95 16.65
N ILE A 184 -10.72 -0.08 17.21
CA ILE A 184 -10.87 0.08 18.68
C ILE A 184 -11.32 -1.26 19.27
N SER A 185 -12.30 -1.92 18.64
CA SER A 185 -12.80 -3.24 19.02
C SER A 185 -11.85 -4.40 18.68
N SER A 186 -10.65 -4.12 18.18
CA SER A 186 -9.63 -5.13 17.82
C SER A 186 -10.12 -6.22 16.88
N LEU A 187 -11.06 -5.92 15.98
CA LEU A 187 -11.60 -6.88 15.03
C LEU A 187 -10.57 -7.33 14.00
N LYS A 188 -10.72 -8.54 13.47
CA LYS A 188 -9.89 -9.10 12.39
C LYS A 188 -10.28 -8.50 11.04
N ARG A 189 -9.99 -7.22 10.82
CA ARG A 189 -10.44 -6.43 9.67
C ARG A 189 -9.86 -6.81 8.33
N PHE A 190 -8.62 -7.24 8.30
CA PHE A 190 -7.93 -7.62 7.07
C PHE A 190 -7.41 -9.03 7.17
N GLN A 191 -7.68 -9.78 6.10
CA GLN A 191 -7.23 -11.15 6.02
C GLN A 191 -5.72 -11.21 5.79
N ILE A 192 -5.04 -11.97 6.62
CA ILE A 192 -3.70 -12.48 6.32
C ILE A 192 -3.92 -13.87 5.70
N ASN A 193 -3.28 -14.16 4.58
CA ASN A 193 -3.33 -15.50 4.00
C ASN A 193 -2.82 -16.52 5.02
N PRO A 194 -3.63 -17.50 5.42
CA PRO A 194 -3.31 -18.40 6.53
C PRO A 194 -2.15 -19.35 6.21
N ALA A 195 -1.84 -19.55 4.94
CA ALA A 195 -0.76 -20.41 4.49
C ALA A 195 -0.04 -19.83 3.27
N PRO A 196 1.25 -20.13 3.08
CA PRO A 196 1.96 -19.84 1.84
C PRO A 196 1.20 -20.46 0.67
N ASN A 197 1.11 -19.71 -0.43
CA ASN A 197 0.41 -20.12 -1.65
C ASN A 197 -1.12 -20.31 -1.52
N TRP A 198 -1.75 -19.69 -0.53
CA TRP A 198 -3.19 -19.58 -0.46
C TRP A 198 -3.72 -18.71 -1.61
N GLY A 199 -4.82 -19.12 -2.20
CA GLY A 199 -5.49 -18.41 -3.30
C GLY A 199 -5.22 -19.03 -4.68
N PRO A 200 -5.79 -18.47 -5.76
CA PRO A 200 -5.62 -18.99 -7.10
C PRO A 200 -4.15 -18.89 -7.53
N LYS A 201 -3.56 -20.04 -7.83
CA LYS A 201 -2.18 -20.11 -8.30
C LYS A 201 -2.15 -19.85 -9.81
N MET A 202 -1.29 -18.96 -10.25
CA MET A 202 -1.12 -18.70 -11.69
C MET A 202 -0.54 -19.90 -12.47
N LYS A 203 0.06 -20.89 -11.77
CA LYS A 203 0.56 -22.14 -12.37
C LYS A 203 0.25 -23.30 -11.45
N ALA A 204 -0.39 -24.31 -12.00
CA ALA A 204 -0.99 -25.45 -11.26
C ALA A 204 0.00 -26.42 -10.58
N HIS A 205 1.32 -26.23 -10.68
CA HIS A 205 2.28 -27.27 -10.30
C HIS A 205 3.56 -26.74 -9.67
N THR A 206 3.40 -25.92 -8.66
CA THR A 206 4.59 -25.58 -7.87
C THR A 206 4.56 -26.39 -6.58
N THR A 207 5.11 -27.59 -6.60
CA THR A 207 5.39 -28.35 -5.39
C THR A 207 6.43 -27.60 -4.54
N GLN A 208 6.37 -27.76 -3.22
CA GLN A 208 7.32 -27.15 -2.27
C GLN A 208 8.79 -27.35 -2.71
N LYS A 209 9.07 -28.56 -3.28
CA LYS A 209 10.38 -28.91 -3.82
C LYS A 209 10.83 -28.01 -4.97
N GLN A 210 9.93 -27.71 -5.92
CA GLN A 210 10.23 -26.82 -7.06
C GLN A 210 10.37 -25.34 -6.67
N MET A 211 9.71 -24.91 -5.58
CA MET A 211 9.90 -23.58 -5.03
C MET A 211 11.27 -23.44 -4.38
N ASN A 212 11.72 -24.45 -3.65
CA ASN A 212 13.03 -24.46 -3.03
C ASN A 212 14.13 -24.47 -4.11
N GLU A 213 14.00 -25.28 -5.15
CA GLU A 213 14.94 -25.32 -6.28
C GLU A 213 15.03 -23.98 -7.04
N LYS A 214 13.93 -23.25 -7.19
CA LYS A 214 13.93 -21.90 -7.78
C LYS A 214 14.60 -20.87 -6.86
N ARG A 215 14.38 -21.00 -5.57
CA ARG A 215 14.99 -20.15 -4.55
C ARG A 215 16.51 -20.34 -4.51
N ASP A 216 16.96 -21.59 -4.56
CA ASP A 216 18.37 -21.96 -4.57
C ASP A 216 19.08 -21.52 -5.87
N ARG A 217 18.44 -21.65 -7.03
CA ARG A 217 18.96 -21.10 -8.30
C ARG A 217 19.09 -19.58 -8.28
N ASN A 218 18.15 -18.85 -7.65
CA ASN A 218 18.22 -17.41 -7.55
C ASN A 218 19.27 -16.94 -6.55
N GLN A 219 19.46 -17.65 -5.46
CA GLN A 219 20.54 -17.40 -4.50
C GLN A 219 21.92 -17.72 -5.09
N GLY A 220 22.03 -18.78 -5.89
CA GLY A 220 23.25 -19.12 -6.64
C GLY A 220 23.66 -18.05 -7.66
N LYS A 221 22.70 -17.38 -8.31
CA LYS A 221 22.97 -16.25 -9.23
C LYS A 221 23.46 -15.01 -8.48
N THR A 222 22.97 -14.76 -7.27
CA THR A 222 23.40 -13.62 -6.46
C THR A 222 24.82 -13.85 -5.92
N LYS A 223 25.16 -15.09 -5.51
CA LYS A 223 26.53 -15.44 -5.09
C LYS A 223 27.55 -15.33 -6.24
N ARG A 224 27.19 -15.74 -7.47
CA ARG A 224 28.07 -15.61 -8.64
C ARG A 224 28.35 -14.16 -9.03
N LYS A 225 27.41 -13.23 -8.87
CA LYS A 225 27.68 -11.80 -9.07
C LYS A 225 28.62 -11.20 -8.03
N HIS A 226 28.59 -11.69 -6.79
CA HIS A 226 29.48 -11.19 -5.72
C HIS A 226 30.88 -11.75 -5.77
N CYS A 227 31.08 -12.94 -6.38
CA CYS A 227 32.41 -13.52 -6.57
C CYS A 227 33.13 -12.95 -7.80
N ALA A 228 32.41 -12.46 -8.81
CA ALA A 228 33.02 -11.91 -10.03
C ALA A 228 33.63 -10.50 -9.86
N GLU A 229 33.38 -9.83 -8.73
CA GLU A 229 33.97 -8.51 -8.42
C GLU A 229 35.23 -8.59 -7.53
N LYS A 230 35.71 -9.79 -7.17
CA LYS A 230 36.85 -9.96 -6.24
C LYS A 230 38.13 -10.58 -6.86
N ASP A 231 38.12 -10.92 -8.11
CA ASP A 231 39.33 -11.46 -8.77
C ASP A 231 40.00 -10.41 -9.64
N ASN A 232 40.86 -9.61 -8.99
CA ASN A 232 41.94 -8.91 -9.68
C ASN A 232 43.28 -9.37 -9.04
N PRO A 233 44.16 -10.07 -9.77
CA PRO A 233 45.35 -10.65 -9.20
C PRO A 233 46.49 -9.63 -9.20
N GLN A 234 47.04 -9.34 -8.03
CA GLN A 234 48.44 -8.86 -7.90
C GLN A 234 49.30 -9.91 -7.23
N GLN A 235 50.38 -10.16 -7.94
CA GLN A 235 51.49 -11.10 -7.66
C GLN A 235 52.15 -10.87 -6.32
N GLY A 236 52.69 -11.95 -5.73
CA GLY A 236 53.64 -11.92 -4.64
C GLY A 236 53.87 -13.32 -4.06
N GLU A 237 55.03 -13.86 -4.34
CA GLU A 237 55.58 -15.20 -4.08
C GLU A 237 55.72 -15.62 -2.60
N PRO A 238 56.17 -16.84 -2.31
CA PRO A 238 55.72 -17.60 -1.13
C PRO A 238 56.75 -17.65 0.02
N THR A 239 56.31 -17.88 1.22
CA THR A 239 57.18 -18.45 2.28
C THR A 239 56.50 -19.56 3.08
N LEU A 240 57.21 -20.64 3.13
CA LEU A 240 57.06 -21.87 3.87
C LEU A 240 56.99 -21.62 5.39
N SER A 241 56.19 -22.35 6.14
CA SER A 241 56.61 -23.12 7.30
C SER A 241 55.49 -23.62 8.24
N LYS A 242 55.52 -24.94 8.42
CA LYS A 242 55.26 -25.77 9.62
C LYS A 242 53.85 -25.93 10.19
N ARG A 243 53.37 -27.15 9.97
CA ARG A 243 52.83 -28.18 10.89
C ARG A 243 52.76 -27.81 12.38
N THR A 244 51.61 -28.05 12.98
CA THR A 244 51.53 -28.87 14.22
C THR A 244 50.11 -29.41 14.38
N GLU A 245 50.01 -30.73 14.49
CA GLU A 245 48.86 -31.52 14.96
C GLU A 245 48.70 -31.31 16.47
N LEU A 246 47.48 -31.58 16.97
CA LEU A 246 47.11 -32.24 18.24
C LEU A 246 45.60 -32.14 18.39
N GLN A 247 44.87 -33.21 18.19
CA GLN A 247 44.37 -34.25 19.09
C GLN A 247 43.43 -33.80 20.19
N CYS A 248 42.20 -34.31 20.03
CA CYS A 248 41.23 -34.98 20.90
C CYS A 248 41.19 -34.75 22.42
N THR A 249 39.94 -34.91 22.86
CA THR A 249 39.35 -35.35 24.16
C THR A 249 38.81 -34.19 24.99
N GLU A 250 37.63 -34.18 25.44
CA GLU A 250 36.58 -35.10 25.97
C GLU A 250 35.20 -34.48 25.69
#